data_98696516c5666e1d2a01d107b8687e58
#
_entry.id   98696516c5666e1d2a01d107b8687e58
#
_cell.length_a   1.000
_cell.length_b   1.000
_cell.length_c   1.000
_cell.angle_alpha   90.00
_cell.angle_beta   90.00
_cell.angle_gamma   90.00
#
_symmetry.space_group_name_H-M   'P 1'
#
loop_
_entity.id
_entity.type
_entity.pdbx_description
1 polymer ?
#
loop_
_entity_poly.entity_id
_entity_poly.type
_entity_poly.pdbx_seq_one_letter_code
_entity_poly.pdbx_strand_id
1 'polypeptide(L)'
;TSAYAPEQLQPVTKLPADFQDYWAKTLEEARKTPLNPLMTLLPERCTETDNVYQVSFQTKAWGGRFYGILSIPKKEGKYPALLRVPGAGVRPYAGDTYTAPGKVIILEVGIHGIPVTMQQSVYDALAGGALSNYWTFGRDNRDASYYNRVVVGALRAVDFICSLPQYNGKALGVTGSSQGGALSVITAALDSRVTFLAAVHPALCDHEAFFKKRACGWPHYFYYYGAPDEKQLETVRYYDTANFARLLNVPGWFSWGYNDEVCPPTSMYAAYNVITSPKELHPYLETGHYWYQEQWDEWLDWIRRQLNVPM
;
A
#
# COMPACT_ATOMS: atom_id res chain seq x y z
N THR A 1 -3.94 -16.82 20.98
CA THR A 1 -2.52 -16.46 20.85
C THR A 1 -2.11 -15.53 21.98
N SER A 2 -0.95 -15.74 22.56
CA SER A 2 -0.36 -14.88 23.60
C SER A 2 0.93 -14.27 23.10
N ALA A 3 1.24 -13.06 23.51
CA ALA A 3 2.49 -12.39 23.20
C ALA A 3 3.28 -12.13 24.49
N TYR A 4 4.59 -12.25 24.42
CA TYR A 4 5.51 -11.88 25.52
C TYR A 4 6.42 -10.77 25.02
N ALA A 5 6.34 -9.60 25.66
CA ALA A 5 7.14 -8.41 25.35
C ALA A 5 7.24 -8.10 23.82
N PRO A 6 6.10 -8.02 23.10
CA PRO A 6 6.12 -7.82 21.66
C PRO A 6 6.77 -6.50 21.24
N GLU A 7 6.76 -5.51 22.13
CA GLU A 7 7.42 -4.20 21.95
C GLU A 7 8.96 -4.29 21.87
N GLN A 8 9.55 -5.42 22.27
CA GLN A 8 11.00 -5.65 22.23
C GLN A 8 11.44 -6.35 20.93
N LEU A 9 10.49 -6.80 20.12
CA LEU A 9 10.81 -7.46 18.85
C LEU A 9 11.51 -6.49 17.89
N GLN A 10 12.66 -6.93 17.38
CA GLN A 10 13.40 -6.22 16.37
C GLN A 10 13.41 -7.01 15.06
N PRO A 11 13.42 -6.37 13.89
CA PRO A 11 13.50 -7.07 12.62
C PRO A 11 14.87 -7.75 12.47
N VAL A 12 14.85 -8.92 11.86
CA VAL A 12 16.07 -9.63 11.43
C VAL A 12 16.57 -9.11 10.10
N THR A 13 15.64 -8.62 9.28
CA THR A 13 15.96 -8.10 7.95
C THR A 13 16.98 -6.98 8.03
N LYS A 14 18.02 -7.09 7.17
CA LYS A 14 19.09 -6.10 7.09
C LYS A 14 18.68 -4.94 6.20
N LEU A 15 19.05 -3.72 6.62
CA LEU A 15 18.90 -2.54 5.78
C LEU A 15 20.10 -2.45 4.82
N PRO A 16 19.88 -2.50 3.49
CA PRO A 16 20.94 -2.24 2.52
C PRO A 16 21.54 -0.85 2.68
N ALA A 17 22.85 -0.73 2.54
CA ALA A 17 23.53 0.56 2.72
C ALA A 17 23.09 1.61 1.70
N ASP A 18 22.71 1.20 0.49
CA ASP A 18 22.24 2.07 -0.59
C ASP A 18 20.71 2.15 -0.68
N PHE A 19 19.96 1.69 0.34
CA PHE A 19 18.49 1.56 0.28
C PHE A 19 17.80 2.87 -0.12
N GLN A 20 18.14 3.96 0.55
CA GLN A 20 17.54 5.27 0.25
C GLN A 20 17.97 5.80 -1.12
N ASP A 21 19.24 5.67 -1.47
CA ASP A 21 19.76 6.10 -2.77
C ASP A 21 19.15 5.30 -3.91
N TYR A 22 18.96 4.00 -3.72
CA TYR A 22 18.30 3.14 -4.69
C TYR A 22 16.88 3.64 -5.00
N TRP A 23 16.07 3.86 -3.98
CA TRP A 23 14.70 4.31 -4.17
C TRP A 23 14.62 5.74 -4.69
N ALA A 24 15.48 6.64 -4.22
CA ALA A 24 15.54 8.01 -4.73
C ALA A 24 15.85 8.05 -6.24
N LYS A 25 16.85 7.30 -6.68
CA LYS A 25 17.22 7.18 -8.11
C LYS A 25 16.13 6.51 -8.93
N THR A 26 15.52 5.45 -8.41
CA THR A 26 14.43 4.74 -9.09
C THR A 26 13.24 5.67 -9.33
N LEU A 27 12.88 6.47 -8.35
CA LEU A 27 11.78 7.42 -8.47
C LEU A 27 12.12 8.61 -9.37
N GLU A 28 13.32 9.14 -9.27
CA GLU A 28 13.81 10.20 -10.16
C GLU A 28 13.73 9.76 -11.63
N GLU A 29 14.19 8.55 -11.94
CA GLU A 29 14.11 7.99 -13.30
C GLU A 29 12.66 7.82 -13.77
N ALA A 30 11.79 7.29 -12.91
CA ALA A 30 10.37 7.13 -13.24
C ALA A 30 9.69 8.47 -13.54
N ARG A 31 10.04 9.52 -12.82
CA ARG A 31 9.48 10.88 -12.97
C ARG A 31 9.91 11.60 -14.24
N LYS A 32 10.92 11.11 -14.96
CA LYS A 32 11.24 11.60 -16.32
C LYS A 32 10.13 11.30 -17.33
N THR A 33 9.30 10.31 -17.05
CA THR A 33 8.14 9.97 -17.87
C THR A 33 6.94 10.82 -17.46
N PRO A 34 6.31 11.57 -18.39
CA PRO A 34 5.09 12.32 -18.12
C PRO A 34 3.96 11.39 -17.63
N LEU A 35 3.10 11.88 -16.75
CA LEU A 35 1.95 11.10 -16.25
C LEU A 35 0.96 10.73 -17.37
N ASN A 36 0.76 11.59 -18.36
CA ASN A 36 -0.22 11.41 -19.44
C ASN A 36 -1.55 10.81 -18.91
N PRO A 37 -2.24 11.50 -18.02
CA PRO A 37 -3.42 10.95 -17.38
C PRO A 37 -4.58 10.82 -18.35
N LEU A 38 -5.31 9.72 -18.23
CA LEU A 38 -6.58 9.51 -18.90
C LEU A 38 -7.66 9.38 -17.84
N MET A 39 -8.78 10.06 -18.03
CA MET A 39 -9.91 10.04 -17.10
C MET A 39 -11.19 9.80 -17.88
N THR A 40 -11.93 8.77 -17.50
CA THR A 40 -13.24 8.43 -18.10
C THR A 40 -14.29 8.45 -17.00
N LEU A 41 -15.29 9.32 -17.14
CA LEU A 41 -16.40 9.38 -16.18
C LEU A 41 -17.17 8.05 -16.20
N LEU A 42 -17.54 7.58 -15.02
CA LEU A 42 -18.41 6.42 -14.81
C LEU A 42 -19.74 6.89 -14.23
N PRO A 43 -20.69 7.32 -15.08
CA PRO A 43 -21.94 7.94 -14.61
C PRO A 43 -22.72 7.07 -13.64
N GLU A 44 -22.69 5.75 -13.85
CA GLU A 44 -23.38 4.75 -13.02
C GLU A 44 -22.78 4.60 -11.61
N ARG A 45 -21.58 5.12 -11.39
CA ARG A 45 -20.90 5.12 -10.09
C ARG A 45 -20.91 6.47 -9.39
N CYS A 46 -21.30 7.54 -10.10
CA CYS A 46 -21.42 8.86 -9.51
C CYS A 46 -22.53 8.87 -8.44
N THR A 47 -22.28 9.63 -7.37
CA THR A 47 -23.26 9.84 -6.29
C THR A 47 -23.86 11.24 -6.36
N GLU A 48 -24.70 11.62 -5.40
CA GLU A 48 -25.16 13.00 -5.28
C GLU A 48 -24.01 13.98 -5.05
N THR A 49 -22.97 13.53 -4.32
CA THR A 49 -21.88 14.39 -3.85
C THR A 49 -20.59 14.24 -4.63
N ASP A 50 -20.37 13.12 -5.34
CA ASP A 50 -19.10 12.79 -5.95
C ASP A 50 -19.23 12.36 -7.41
N ASN A 51 -18.31 12.83 -8.25
CA ASN A 51 -18.05 12.26 -9.57
C ASN A 51 -17.03 11.14 -9.45
N VAL A 52 -17.26 10.05 -10.20
CA VAL A 52 -16.38 8.87 -10.18
C VAL A 52 -15.84 8.62 -11.59
N TYR A 53 -14.54 8.42 -11.66
CA TYR A 53 -13.82 8.19 -12.91
C TYR A 53 -13.00 6.90 -12.84
N GLN A 54 -12.91 6.17 -13.94
CA GLN A 54 -11.76 5.32 -14.16
C GLN A 54 -10.62 6.21 -14.65
N VAL A 55 -9.47 6.10 -14.00
CA VAL A 55 -8.28 6.87 -14.37
C VAL A 55 -7.12 5.93 -14.70
N SER A 56 -6.21 6.42 -15.51
CA SER A 56 -4.92 5.78 -15.70
C SER A 56 -3.83 6.83 -15.91
N PHE A 57 -2.61 6.49 -15.53
CA PHE A 57 -1.45 7.36 -15.69
C PHE A 57 -0.19 6.52 -15.92
N GLN A 58 0.78 7.10 -16.62
CA GLN A 58 2.08 6.45 -16.85
C GLN A 58 2.90 6.43 -15.57
N THR A 59 3.51 5.29 -15.28
CA THR A 59 4.33 5.09 -14.09
C THR A 59 5.81 5.19 -14.40
N LYS A 60 6.24 4.63 -15.53
CA LYS A 60 7.61 4.68 -16.03
C LYS A 60 7.63 4.50 -17.55
N ALA A 61 8.79 4.66 -18.17
CA ALA A 61 9.00 4.47 -19.61
C ALA A 61 8.49 3.09 -20.09
N TRP A 62 8.30 2.96 -21.41
CA TRP A 62 7.89 1.72 -22.07
C TRP A 62 6.49 1.22 -21.72
N GLY A 63 5.55 2.15 -21.54
CA GLY A 63 4.13 1.84 -21.43
C GLY A 63 3.68 1.32 -20.08
N GLY A 64 4.49 1.45 -19.02
CA GLY A 64 4.03 1.17 -17.66
C GLY A 64 2.89 2.13 -17.26
N ARG A 65 1.69 1.60 -17.01
CA ARG A 65 0.54 2.39 -16.54
C ARG A 65 -0.05 1.76 -15.28
N PHE A 66 -0.62 2.61 -14.42
CA PHE A 66 -1.56 2.22 -13.38
C PHE A 66 -2.95 2.68 -13.75
N TYR A 67 -3.93 1.91 -13.31
CA TYR A 67 -5.35 2.20 -13.41
C TYR A 67 -5.96 2.26 -12.02
N GLY A 68 -6.98 3.07 -11.86
CA GLY A 68 -7.69 3.18 -10.60
C GLY A 68 -9.07 3.80 -10.76
N ILE A 69 -9.79 3.87 -9.65
CA ILE A 69 -11.07 4.57 -9.53
C ILE A 69 -10.84 5.81 -8.68
N LEU A 70 -11.16 6.97 -9.26
CA LEU A 70 -11.01 8.27 -8.63
C LEU A 70 -12.39 8.84 -8.32
N SER A 71 -12.61 9.21 -7.06
CA SER A 71 -13.78 9.97 -6.61
C SER A 71 -13.36 11.41 -6.33
N ILE A 72 -14.08 12.35 -6.91
CA ILE A 72 -13.86 13.79 -6.70
C ILE A 72 -15.18 14.45 -6.28
N PRO A 73 -15.21 15.26 -5.21
CA PRO A 73 -16.40 16.03 -4.85
C PRO A 73 -16.92 16.89 -6.01
N LYS A 74 -18.23 16.88 -6.23
CA LYS A 74 -18.89 17.66 -7.28
C LYS A 74 -18.86 19.16 -7.01
N LYS A 75 -18.94 19.53 -5.72
CA LYS A 75 -18.89 20.94 -5.33
C LYS A 75 -17.51 21.50 -5.65
N GLU A 76 -17.47 22.66 -6.30
CA GLU A 76 -16.22 23.36 -6.56
C GLU A 76 -15.47 23.67 -5.26
N GLY A 77 -14.15 23.43 -5.24
CA GLY A 77 -13.32 23.65 -4.05
C GLY A 77 -11.98 22.94 -4.09
N LYS A 78 -11.30 23.04 -2.95
CA LYS A 78 -10.02 22.37 -2.68
C LYS A 78 -10.20 21.35 -1.55
N TYR A 79 -9.75 20.14 -1.77
CA TYR A 79 -10.02 18.99 -0.91
C TYR A 79 -8.75 18.28 -0.48
N PRO A 80 -8.75 17.69 0.72
CA PRO A 80 -7.74 16.71 1.09
C PRO A 80 -7.88 15.47 0.22
N ALA A 81 -6.87 14.60 0.22
CA ALA A 81 -6.88 13.39 -0.57
C ALA A 81 -6.50 12.15 0.22
N LEU A 82 -7.00 11.00 -0.22
CA LEU A 82 -6.67 9.69 0.29
C LEU A 82 -6.32 8.75 -0.86
N LEU A 83 -5.14 8.16 -0.82
CA LEU A 83 -4.74 7.07 -1.71
C LEU A 83 -5.04 5.74 -1.03
N ARG A 84 -5.82 4.89 -1.69
CA ARG A 84 -6.07 3.51 -1.28
C ARG A 84 -5.25 2.57 -2.13
N VAL A 85 -4.37 1.81 -1.48
CA VAL A 85 -3.50 0.82 -2.11
C VAL A 85 -3.98 -0.60 -1.77
N PRO A 86 -3.94 -1.55 -2.73
CA PRO A 86 -4.68 -2.79 -2.61
C PRO A 86 -3.95 -3.88 -1.83
N GLY A 87 -4.72 -4.75 -1.18
CA GLY A 87 -4.27 -6.07 -0.78
C GLY A 87 -3.88 -6.95 -1.96
N ALA A 88 -3.26 -8.09 -1.68
CA ALA A 88 -2.85 -9.03 -2.73
C ALA A 88 -4.07 -9.59 -3.48
N GLY A 89 -3.89 -9.84 -4.77
CA GLY A 89 -4.89 -10.42 -5.64
C GLY A 89 -5.00 -9.69 -6.98
N VAL A 90 -5.84 -10.23 -7.85
CA VAL A 90 -6.16 -9.68 -9.16
C VAL A 90 -7.66 -9.52 -9.22
N ARG A 91 -8.15 -8.29 -9.25
CA ARG A 91 -9.58 -8.00 -9.11
C ARG A 91 -9.96 -6.67 -9.74
N PRO A 92 -11.27 -6.45 -10.03
CA PRO A 92 -11.79 -5.12 -10.31
C PRO A 92 -11.84 -4.29 -9.03
N TYR A 93 -12.01 -2.97 -9.17
CA TYR A 93 -12.16 -2.05 -8.04
C TYR A 93 -13.43 -1.24 -8.18
N ALA A 94 -14.10 -1.02 -7.06
CA ALA A 94 -15.36 -0.27 -7.00
C ALA A 94 -15.13 1.23 -6.83
N GLY A 95 -14.04 1.62 -6.21
CA GLY A 95 -13.80 2.98 -5.74
C GLY A 95 -14.37 3.21 -4.33
N ASP A 96 -14.18 4.42 -3.82
CA ASP A 96 -14.60 4.80 -2.49
C ASP A 96 -15.33 6.15 -2.53
N THR A 97 -16.65 6.10 -2.33
CA THR A 97 -17.51 7.27 -2.19
C THR A 97 -18.15 7.34 -0.80
N TYR A 98 -17.70 6.48 0.14
CA TYR A 98 -18.34 6.30 1.45
C TYR A 98 -17.45 6.74 2.63
N THR A 99 -16.14 6.83 2.47
CA THR A 99 -15.23 7.23 3.56
C THR A 99 -15.50 8.67 4.02
N ALA A 100 -15.65 9.61 3.10
CA ALA A 100 -16.03 11.01 3.41
C ALA A 100 -16.73 11.65 2.20
N PRO A 101 -18.02 11.34 1.96
CA PRO A 101 -18.76 11.76 0.78
C PRO A 101 -18.74 13.28 0.57
N GLY A 102 -18.36 13.71 -0.61
CA GLY A 102 -18.33 15.13 -0.99
C GLY A 102 -17.26 15.98 -0.29
N LYS A 103 -16.32 15.38 0.45
CA LYS A 103 -15.34 16.10 1.29
C LYS A 103 -13.89 15.74 1.03
N VAL A 104 -13.60 14.70 0.24
CA VAL A 104 -12.27 14.17 0.02
C VAL A 104 -12.12 13.65 -1.40
N ILE A 105 -10.92 13.79 -1.96
CA ILE A 105 -10.53 13.12 -3.21
C ILE A 105 -10.02 11.74 -2.82
N ILE A 106 -10.58 10.67 -3.38
CA ILE A 106 -10.10 9.31 -3.09
C ILE A 106 -9.69 8.62 -4.39
N LEU A 107 -8.47 8.13 -4.44
CA LEU A 107 -7.95 7.29 -5.51
C LEU A 107 -7.71 5.87 -4.99
N GLU A 108 -8.46 4.90 -5.50
CA GLU A 108 -8.22 3.47 -5.27
C GLU A 108 -7.52 2.90 -6.50
N VAL A 109 -6.29 2.41 -6.35
CA VAL A 109 -5.47 1.94 -7.47
C VAL A 109 -5.41 0.43 -7.57
N GLY A 110 -5.35 -0.08 -8.79
CA GLY A 110 -4.89 -1.44 -9.10
C GLY A 110 -3.41 -1.44 -9.47
N ILE A 111 -2.71 -2.54 -9.16
CA ILE A 111 -1.25 -2.63 -9.30
C ILE A 111 -0.77 -3.41 -10.52
N HIS A 112 -1.68 -3.97 -11.30
CA HIS A 112 -1.33 -4.91 -12.38
C HIS A 112 -1.18 -4.24 -13.76
N GLY A 113 -1.43 -2.95 -13.85
CA GLY A 113 -1.32 -2.19 -15.11
C GLY A 113 -2.41 -2.53 -16.13
N ILE A 114 -3.56 -2.93 -15.66
CA ILE A 114 -4.76 -3.27 -16.45
C ILE A 114 -5.96 -2.46 -15.98
N PRO A 115 -6.96 -2.19 -16.84
CA PRO A 115 -8.20 -1.55 -16.45
C PRO A 115 -8.85 -2.25 -15.27
N VAL A 116 -9.50 -1.48 -14.40
CA VAL A 116 -10.07 -1.96 -13.14
C VAL A 116 -11.59 -2.13 -13.16
N THR A 117 -12.20 -2.00 -14.33
CA THR A 117 -13.66 -2.06 -14.56
C THR A 117 -14.08 -3.19 -15.51
N MET A 118 -13.19 -4.14 -15.79
CA MET A 118 -13.51 -5.29 -16.63
C MET A 118 -14.36 -6.31 -15.87
N GLN A 119 -14.87 -7.30 -16.60
CA GLN A 119 -15.63 -8.39 -16.01
C GLN A 119 -14.75 -9.24 -15.07
N GLN A 120 -15.35 -9.76 -14.00
CA GLN A 120 -14.67 -10.60 -13.00
C GLN A 120 -13.91 -11.77 -13.61
N SER A 121 -14.47 -12.40 -14.64
CA SER A 121 -13.84 -13.55 -15.33
C SER A 121 -12.47 -13.25 -15.92
N VAL A 122 -12.22 -12.00 -16.34
CA VAL A 122 -10.90 -11.58 -16.85
C VAL A 122 -9.86 -11.62 -15.72
N TYR A 123 -10.22 -11.12 -14.56
CA TYR A 123 -9.34 -11.12 -13.39
C TYR A 123 -9.10 -12.52 -12.85
N ASP A 124 -10.15 -13.37 -12.83
CA ASP A 124 -10.03 -14.78 -12.42
C ASP A 124 -9.07 -15.54 -13.33
N ALA A 125 -9.18 -15.33 -14.66
CA ALA A 125 -8.28 -15.95 -15.62
C ALA A 125 -6.82 -15.47 -15.46
N LEU A 126 -6.61 -14.19 -15.18
CA LEU A 126 -5.27 -13.64 -14.92
C LEU A 126 -4.70 -14.17 -13.59
N ALA A 127 -5.50 -14.22 -12.54
CA ALA A 127 -5.08 -14.73 -11.22
C ALA A 127 -4.68 -16.20 -11.27
N GLY A 128 -5.40 -17.02 -12.03
CA GLY A 128 -5.07 -18.43 -12.26
C GLY A 128 -4.01 -18.69 -13.34
N GLY A 129 -3.62 -17.65 -14.08
CA GLY A 129 -2.73 -17.74 -15.25
C GLY A 129 -1.53 -16.80 -15.14
N ALA A 130 -1.49 -15.80 -16.01
CA ALA A 130 -0.32 -14.93 -16.20
C ALA A 130 0.11 -14.14 -14.95
N LEU A 131 -0.77 -13.91 -13.99
CA LEU A 131 -0.49 -13.21 -12.73
C LEU A 131 -0.50 -14.14 -11.51
N SER A 132 -0.53 -15.46 -11.72
CA SER A 132 -0.43 -16.41 -10.61
C SER A 132 0.91 -16.23 -9.88
N ASN A 133 0.86 -16.06 -8.55
CA ASN A 133 2.04 -15.83 -7.71
C ASN A 133 2.92 -14.65 -8.20
N TYR A 134 2.33 -13.59 -8.73
CA TYR A 134 3.05 -12.42 -9.27
C TYR A 134 4.09 -11.84 -8.29
N TRP A 135 3.87 -12.00 -6.98
CA TRP A 135 4.80 -11.55 -5.94
C TRP A 135 6.16 -12.26 -5.97
N THR A 136 6.29 -13.36 -6.73
CA THR A 136 7.55 -14.07 -6.94
C THR A 136 8.30 -13.65 -8.20
N PHE A 137 7.70 -12.82 -9.06
CA PHE A 137 8.31 -12.45 -10.35
C PHE A 137 9.51 -11.54 -10.15
N GLY A 138 10.64 -11.91 -10.73
CA GLY A 138 11.88 -11.15 -10.65
C GLY A 138 12.49 -11.06 -9.26
N ARG A 139 12.21 -12.00 -8.36
CA ARG A 139 12.65 -11.93 -6.95
C ARG A 139 14.15 -12.10 -6.74
N ASP A 140 14.91 -12.35 -7.80
CA ASP A 140 16.38 -12.46 -7.81
C ASP A 140 17.07 -11.18 -8.33
N ASN A 141 16.29 -10.16 -8.69
CA ASN A 141 16.79 -8.90 -9.20
C ASN A 141 15.89 -7.75 -8.73
N ARG A 142 16.43 -6.82 -7.95
CA ARG A 142 15.68 -5.69 -7.39
C ARG A 142 15.03 -4.79 -8.45
N ASP A 143 15.64 -4.65 -9.64
CA ASP A 143 15.11 -3.82 -10.72
C ASP A 143 14.03 -4.54 -11.54
N ALA A 144 14.06 -5.86 -11.56
CA ALA A 144 13.12 -6.72 -12.27
C ALA A 144 11.98 -7.24 -11.37
N SER A 145 12.09 -7.09 -10.06
CA SER A 145 11.04 -7.49 -9.12
C SER A 145 9.70 -6.91 -9.51
N TYR A 146 8.66 -7.72 -9.44
CA TYR A 146 7.29 -7.24 -9.66
C TYR A 146 6.95 -6.06 -8.75
N TYR A 147 7.43 -6.09 -7.51
CA TYR A 147 7.21 -5.00 -6.56
C TYR A 147 7.93 -3.71 -6.92
N ASN A 148 8.96 -3.72 -7.78
CA ASN A 148 9.55 -2.48 -8.27
C ASN A 148 8.50 -1.63 -8.99
N ARG A 149 7.78 -2.23 -9.94
CA ARG A 149 6.70 -1.54 -10.65
C ARG A 149 5.53 -1.13 -9.74
N VAL A 150 5.25 -1.94 -8.72
CA VAL A 150 4.16 -1.68 -7.77
C VAL A 150 4.48 -0.47 -6.90
N VAL A 151 5.67 -0.42 -6.34
CA VAL A 151 6.14 0.70 -5.51
C VAL A 151 6.21 1.99 -6.34
N VAL A 152 6.84 1.93 -7.50
CA VAL A 152 6.90 3.07 -8.43
C VAL A 152 5.50 3.54 -8.80
N GLY A 153 4.58 2.61 -9.09
CA GLY A 153 3.20 2.95 -9.42
C GLY A 153 2.45 3.66 -8.28
N ALA A 154 2.64 3.22 -7.03
CA ALA A 154 2.04 3.87 -5.87
C ALA A 154 2.58 5.30 -5.67
N LEU A 155 3.89 5.51 -5.89
CA LEU A 155 4.49 6.85 -5.83
C LEU A 155 4.01 7.75 -6.98
N ARG A 156 3.82 7.19 -8.18
CA ARG A 156 3.24 7.92 -9.30
C ARG A 156 1.75 8.23 -9.11
N ALA A 157 1.03 7.41 -8.33
CA ALA A 157 -0.33 7.73 -7.89
C ALA A 157 -0.35 8.97 -6.98
N VAL A 158 0.64 9.14 -6.12
CA VAL A 158 0.83 10.38 -5.36
C VAL A 158 1.08 11.57 -6.31
N ASP A 159 1.96 11.42 -7.31
CA ASP A 159 2.18 12.44 -8.32
C ASP A 159 0.88 12.83 -9.04
N PHE A 160 0.05 11.85 -9.39
CA PHE A 160 -1.23 12.08 -10.05
C PHE A 160 -2.21 12.86 -9.15
N ILE A 161 -2.36 12.46 -7.90
CA ILE A 161 -3.22 13.18 -6.94
C ILE A 161 -2.74 14.64 -6.78
N CYS A 162 -1.44 14.85 -6.63
CA CYS A 162 -0.86 16.18 -6.49
C CYS A 162 -1.02 17.05 -7.74
N SER A 163 -1.24 16.45 -8.92
CA SER A 163 -1.51 17.18 -10.16
C SER A 163 -2.95 17.62 -10.32
N LEU A 164 -3.89 17.09 -9.51
CA LEU A 164 -5.30 17.43 -9.62
C LEU A 164 -5.56 18.87 -9.14
N PRO A 165 -6.28 19.67 -9.95
CA PRO A 165 -6.56 21.06 -9.57
C PRO A 165 -7.44 21.18 -8.31
N GLN A 166 -8.19 20.14 -7.95
CA GLN A 166 -9.03 20.09 -6.75
C GLN A 166 -8.27 19.73 -5.47
N TYR A 167 -7.05 19.19 -5.57
CA TYR A 167 -6.27 18.85 -4.40
C TYR A 167 -5.80 20.11 -3.65
N ASN A 168 -5.92 20.10 -2.31
CA ASN A 168 -5.63 21.27 -1.49
C ASN A 168 -4.13 21.47 -1.19
N GLY A 169 -3.27 20.51 -1.57
CA GLY A 169 -1.82 20.57 -1.34
C GLY A 169 -1.40 20.43 0.13
N LYS A 170 -2.30 20.02 1.04
CA LYS A 170 -2.05 20.03 2.50
C LYS A 170 -2.15 18.66 3.15
N ALA A 171 -3.21 17.90 2.88
CA ALA A 171 -3.46 16.62 3.53
C ALA A 171 -3.63 15.53 2.49
N LEU A 172 -2.69 14.60 2.46
CA LEU A 172 -2.71 13.41 1.63
C LEU A 172 -2.37 12.20 2.49
N GLY A 173 -3.37 11.34 2.70
CA GLY A 173 -3.17 10.08 3.40
C GLY A 173 -2.98 8.91 2.45
N VAL A 174 -2.37 7.85 2.95
CA VAL A 174 -2.33 6.55 2.27
C VAL A 174 -2.80 5.45 3.21
N THR A 175 -3.61 4.53 2.70
CA THR A 175 -4.19 3.45 3.50
C THR A 175 -4.36 2.17 2.69
N GLY A 176 -4.31 1.05 3.39
CA GLY A 176 -4.57 -0.26 2.82
C GLY A 176 -4.39 -1.37 3.85
N SER A 177 -4.79 -2.57 3.47
CA SER A 177 -4.64 -3.76 4.32
C SER A 177 -3.81 -4.84 3.63
N SER A 178 -3.13 -5.67 4.41
CA SER A 178 -2.30 -6.77 3.92
C SER A 178 -1.14 -6.24 3.04
N GLN A 179 -1.02 -6.66 1.79
CA GLN A 179 -0.12 -6.02 0.83
C GLN A 179 -0.34 -4.50 0.78
N GLY A 180 -1.59 -4.05 0.85
CA GLY A 180 -1.93 -2.62 0.90
C GLY A 180 -1.43 -1.94 2.18
N GLY A 181 -1.39 -2.64 3.29
CA GLY A 181 -0.76 -2.16 4.53
C GLY A 181 0.74 -1.94 4.35
N ALA A 182 1.43 -2.89 3.70
CA ALA A 182 2.82 -2.74 3.32
C ALA A 182 3.03 -1.55 2.37
N LEU A 183 2.22 -1.45 1.32
CA LEU A 183 2.31 -0.35 0.35
C LEU A 183 2.01 1.01 0.97
N SER A 184 1.17 1.07 2.01
CA SER A 184 0.93 2.31 2.76
C SER A 184 2.18 2.78 3.49
N VAL A 185 2.87 1.87 4.17
CA VAL A 185 4.16 2.15 4.82
C VAL A 185 5.21 2.57 3.80
N ILE A 186 5.33 1.85 2.70
CA ILE A 186 6.31 2.10 1.63
C ILE A 186 6.08 3.47 1.01
N THR A 187 4.83 3.78 0.64
CA THR A 187 4.49 5.05 -0.01
C THR A 187 4.75 6.25 0.91
N ALA A 188 4.33 6.16 2.17
CA ALA A 188 4.55 7.22 3.15
C ALA A 188 6.03 7.40 3.51
N ALA A 189 6.82 6.33 3.49
CA ALA A 189 8.26 6.39 3.75
C ALA A 189 9.05 7.04 2.62
N LEU A 190 8.60 6.90 1.38
CA LEU A 190 9.33 7.36 0.19
C LEU A 190 8.86 8.68 -0.39
N ASP A 191 7.70 9.19 0.01
CA ASP A 191 7.15 10.45 -0.52
C ASP A 191 6.73 11.39 0.60
N SER A 192 7.47 12.49 0.75
CA SER A 192 7.25 13.50 1.80
C SER A 192 5.94 14.29 1.66
N ARG A 193 5.23 14.16 0.54
CA ARG A 193 3.91 14.79 0.35
C ARG A 193 2.79 14.01 1.03
N VAL A 194 3.03 12.73 1.36
CA VAL A 194 2.13 11.94 2.21
C VAL A 194 2.24 12.47 3.64
N THR A 195 1.11 12.80 4.25
CA THR A 195 1.07 13.47 5.56
C THR A 195 0.65 12.53 6.70
N PHE A 196 0.09 11.36 6.39
CA PHE A 196 -0.26 10.31 7.35
C PHE A 196 -0.49 8.98 6.64
N LEU A 197 -0.48 7.88 7.41
CA LEU A 197 -0.84 6.58 6.89
C LEU A 197 -1.71 5.79 7.87
N ALA A 198 -2.51 4.88 7.33
CA ALA A 198 -3.18 3.84 8.11
C ALA A 198 -2.94 2.47 7.47
N ALA A 199 -2.31 1.58 8.21
CA ALA A 199 -1.93 0.25 7.73
C ALA A 199 -2.57 -0.84 8.58
N VAL A 200 -3.35 -1.70 7.94
CA VAL A 200 -4.02 -2.82 8.60
C VAL A 200 -3.32 -4.12 8.21
N HIS A 201 -2.99 -4.92 9.20
CA HIS A 201 -2.24 -6.18 9.08
C HIS A 201 -1.21 -6.21 7.94
N PRO A 202 -0.20 -5.31 7.96
CA PRO A 202 0.73 -5.14 6.86
C PRO A 202 1.51 -6.42 6.55
N ALA A 203 1.59 -6.74 5.25
CA ALA A 203 2.37 -7.83 4.70
C ALA A 203 3.85 -7.43 4.49
N LEU A 204 4.62 -8.32 3.90
CA LEU A 204 6.03 -8.12 3.50
C LEU A 204 6.95 -7.70 4.68
N CYS A 205 6.65 -8.14 5.88
CA CYS A 205 7.39 -7.76 7.08
C CYS A 205 8.40 -8.84 7.47
N ASP A 206 9.66 -8.42 7.62
CA ASP A 206 10.74 -9.20 8.25
C ASP A 206 10.94 -10.59 7.67
N HIS A 207 11.16 -10.67 6.37
CA HIS A 207 11.35 -11.94 5.68
C HIS A 207 12.54 -12.77 6.18
N GLU A 208 13.62 -12.13 6.62
CA GLU A 208 14.80 -12.80 7.15
C GLU A 208 14.58 -13.42 8.55
N ALA A 209 13.46 -13.15 9.21
CA ALA A 209 13.08 -13.80 10.47
C ALA A 209 12.98 -15.32 10.34
N PHE A 210 12.70 -15.82 9.14
CA PHE A 210 12.77 -17.23 8.77
C PHE A 210 14.07 -17.92 9.26
N PHE A 211 15.23 -17.28 9.09
CA PHE A 211 16.53 -17.84 9.48
C PHE A 211 16.73 -17.90 11.01
N LYS A 212 15.89 -17.20 11.76
CA LYS A 212 15.84 -17.25 13.22
C LYS A 212 14.68 -18.13 13.73
N LYS A 213 14.07 -18.93 12.84
CA LYS A 213 12.91 -19.76 13.16
C LYS A 213 11.75 -18.95 13.77
N ARG A 214 11.62 -17.71 13.33
CA ARG A 214 10.57 -16.79 13.75
C ARG A 214 9.62 -16.55 12.59
N ALA A 215 8.33 -16.35 12.89
CA ALA A 215 7.32 -16.07 11.89
C ALA A 215 7.68 -14.80 11.11
N CYS A 216 7.64 -14.88 9.79
CA CYS A 216 7.84 -13.79 8.85
C CYS A 216 6.52 -13.45 8.15
N GLY A 217 6.45 -12.27 7.52
CA GLY A 217 5.24 -11.81 6.85
C GLY A 217 4.93 -12.56 5.56
N TRP A 218 3.66 -12.44 5.14
CA TRP A 218 3.26 -12.85 3.79
C TRP A 218 4.19 -12.20 2.74
N PRO A 219 4.56 -12.88 1.65
CA PRO A 219 4.05 -14.17 1.15
C PRO A 219 4.84 -15.39 1.64
N HIS A 220 5.56 -15.31 2.73
CA HIS A 220 6.33 -16.41 3.31
C HIS A 220 7.32 -17.03 2.32
N TYR A 221 8.07 -16.19 1.61
CA TYR A 221 8.92 -16.58 0.49
C TYR A 221 9.76 -17.83 0.74
N PHE A 222 10.40 -17.91 1.90
CA PHE A 222 11.37 -18.97 2.19
C PHE A 222 10.72 -20.26 2.70
N TYR A 223 9.44 -20.19 3.07
CA TYR A 223 8.64 -21.39 3.38
C TYR A 223 8.05 -22.04 2.14
N TYR A 224 7.43 -21.25 1.26
CA TYR A 224 6.63 -21.79 0.16
C TYR A 224 7.38 -21.83 -1.17
N TYR A 225 8.42 -20.99 -1.34
CA TYR A 225 9.09 -20.84 -2.63
C TYR A 225 10.58 -21.21 -2.56
N GLY A 226 10.96 -21.98 -1.54
CA GLY A 226 12.30 -22.52 -1.35
C GLY A 226 13.28 -21.57 -0.65
N ALA A 227 14.36 -22.16 -0.11
CA ALA A 227 15.43 -21.38 0.50
C ALA A 227 16.01 -20.40 -0.53
N PRO A 228 16.29 -19.14 -0.13
CA PRO A 228 16.78 -18.13 -1.06
C PRO A 228 18.25 -18.42 -1.43
N ASP A 229 18.59 -18.10 -2.67
CA ASP A 229 19.94 -17.81 -3.03
C ASP A 229 20.35 -16.40 -2.57
N GLU A 230 21.61 -16.05 -2.75
CA GLU A 230 22.15 -14.75 -2.31
C GLU A 230 21.46 -13.58 -2.98
N LYS A 231 21.14 -13.67 -4.28
CA LYS A 231 20.47 -12.62 -5.04
C LYS A 231 19.03 -12.41 -4.57
N GLN A 232 18.31 -13.49 -4.29
CA GLN A 232 16.95 -13.43 -3.75
C GLN A 232 16.93 -12.81 -2.35
N LEU A 233 17.91 -13.17 -1.52
CA LEU A 233 18.04 -12.61 -0.19
C LEU A 233 18.39 -11.11 -0.23
N GLU A 234 19.27 -10.70 -1.11
CA GLU A 234 19.57 -9.30 -1.33
C GLU A 234 18.35 -8.54 -1.82
N THR A 235 17.67 -9.05 -2.83
CA THR A 235 16.49 -8.40 -3.44
C THR A 235 15.38 -8.19 -2.43
N VAL A 236 15.04 -9.18 -1.61
CA VAL A 236 13.91 -9.09 -0.67
C VAL A 236 14.08 -7.95 0.33
N ARG A 237 15.32 -7.59 0.67
CA ARG A 237 15.62 -6.47 1.60
C ARG A 237 15.15 -5.12 1.08
N TYR A 238 15.11 -4.92 -0.25
CA TYR A 238 14.63 -3.67 -0.86
C TYR A 238 13.11 -3.55 -0.85
N TYR A 239 12.40 -4.64 -0.52
CA TYR A 239 10.93 -4.70 -0.52
C TYR A 239 10.35 -5.11 0.84
N ASP A 240 11.20 -5.23 1.86
CA ASP A 240 10.76 -5.56 3.21
C ASP A 240 10.18 -4.33 3.92
N THR A 241 8.93 -4.44 4.36
CA THR A 241 8.21 -3.36 5.03
C THR A 241 8.97 -2.79 6.24
N ALA A 242 9.71 -3.63 6.97
CA ALA A 242 10.48 -3.16 8.12
C ALA A 242 11.58 -2.17 7.73
N ASN A 243 12.18 -2.30 6.54
CA ASN A 243 13.19 -1.37 6.06
C ASN A 243 12.61 0.00 5.71
N PHE A 244 11.41 0.03 5.11
CA PHE A 244 10.69 1.29 4.87
C PHE A 244 10.19 1.91 6.17
N ALA A 245 9.71 1.09 7.10
CA ALA A 245 9.24 1.55 8.41
C ALA A 245 10.29 2.37 9.17
N ARG A 246 11.57 2.05 9.01
CA ARG A 246 12.71 2.83 9.58
C ARG A 246 12.77 4.26 9.07
N LEU A 247 12.16 4.57 7.92
CA LEU A 247 12.19 5.88 7.27
C LEU A 247 10.93 6.69 7.51
N LEU A 248 9.92 6.14 8.18
CA LEU A 248 8.66 6.85 8.42
C LEU A 248 8.88 8.07 9.32
N ASN A 249 8.30 9.20 8.90
CA ASN A 249 8.38 10.47 9.60
C ASN A 249 7.02 11.19 9.74
N VAL A 250 5.92 10.47 9.45
CA VAL A 250 4.55 10.98 9.53
C VAL A 250 3.73 10.13 10.52
N PRO A 251 2.62 10.67 11.05
CA PRO A 251 1.73 9.90 11.92
C PRO A 251 1.18 8.63 11.25
N GLY A 252 1.17 7.53 11.97
CA GLY A 252 0.67 6.24 11.49
C GLY A 252 -0.31 5.59 12.46
N TRP A 253 -1.41 5.08 11.90
CA TRP A 253 -2.36 4.21 12.59
C TRP A 253 -2.17 2.77 12.10
N PHE A 254 -2.04 1.84 13.04
CA PHE A 254 -1.80 0.43 12.74
C PHE A 254 -2.80 -0.43 13.48
N SER A 255 -3.27 -1.49 12.83
CA SER A 255 -4.15 -2.47 13.45
C SER A 255 -3.92 -3.85 12.87
N TRP A 256 -4.05 -4.88 13.71
CA TRP A 256 -3.98 -6.29 13.32
C TRP A 256 -4.59 -7.22 14.35
N GLY A 257 -4.87 -8.45 13.92
CA GLY A 257 -5.35 -9.53 14.77
C GLY A 257 -4.21 -10.41 15.30
N TYR A 258 -4.34 -10.90 16.53
CA TYR A 258 -3.33 -11.78 17.14
C TYR A 258 -3.38 -13.21 16.61
N ASN A 259 -4.47 -13.63 15.97
CA ASN A 259 -4.62 -14.94 15.33
C ASN A 259 -4.38 -14.88 13.81
N ASP A 260 -3.74 -13.83 13.33
CA ASP A 260 -3.40 -13.69 11.91
C ASP A 260 -2.25 -14.63 11.54
N GLU A 261 -2.55 -15.63 10.69
CA GLU A 261 -1.58 -16.60 10.18
C GLU A 261 -1.04 -16.19 8.81
N VAL A 262 -1.70 -15.26 8.12
CA VAL A 262 -1.27 -14.74 6.82
C VAL A 262 -0.19 -13.68 7.03
N CYS A 263 -0.45 -12.71 7.90
CA CYS A 263 0.53 -11.73 8.35
C CYS A 263 0.72 -11.88 9.86
N PRO A 264 1.62 -12.78 10.31
CA PRO A 264 1.76 -13.06 11.73
C PRO A 264 2.12 -11.82 12.54
N PRO A 265 1.52 -11.62 13.73
CA PRO A 265 1.78 -10.45 14.58
C PRO A 265 3.26 -10.21 14.87
N THR A 266 4.04 -11.28 15.05
CA THR A 266 5.49 -11.20 15.26
C THR A 266 6.20 -10.42 14.17
N SER A 267 5.82 -10.65 12.90
CA SER A 267 6.40 -9.93 11.76
C SER A 267 5.97 -8.46 11.72
N MET A 268 4.72 -8.21 12.05
CA MET A 268 4.17 -6.84 12.04
C MET A 268 4.73 -6.00 13.19
N TYR A 269 4.88 -6.58 14.39
CA TYR A 269 5.56 -5.91 15.51
C TYR A 269 7.02 -5.57 15.16
N ALA A 270 7.74 -6.45 14.49
CA ALA A 270 9.12 -6.18 14.08
C ALA A 270 9.21 -4.92 13.18
N ALA A 271 8.28 -4.76 12.23
CA ALA A 271 8.22 -3.55 11.41
C ALA A 271 7.73 -2.34 12.20
N TYR A 272 6.70 -2.49 13.02
CA TYR A 272 6.15 -1.41 13.84
C TYR A 272 7.15 -0.82 14.83
N ASN A 273 7.92 -1.67 15.51
CA ASN A 273 8.80 -1.24 16.59
C ASN A 273 9.96 -0.36 16.13
N VAL A 274 10.35 -0.42 14.85
CA VAL A 274 11.41 0.46 14.31
C VAL A 274 10.90 1.82 13.86
N ILE A 275 9.60 2.06 13.87
CA ILE A 275 9.02 3.37 13.55
C ILE A 275 9.28 4.35 14.69
N THR A 276 9.86 5.50 14.37
CA THR A 276 10.18 6.56 15.34
C THR A 276 9.22 7.74 15.30
N SER A 277 8.43 7.88 14.23
CA SER A 277 7.38 8.91 14.14
C SER A 277 6.18 8.58 15.03
N PRO A 278 5.29 9.53 15.29
CA PRO A 278 4.06 9.27 16.06
C PRO A 278 3.28 8.09 15.47
N LYS A 279 2.91 7.14 16.31
CA LYS A 279 2.22 5.92 15.89
C LYS A 279 1.26 5.43 16.95
N GLU A 280 0.15 4.84 16.48
CA GLU A 280 -0.86 4.21 17.32
C GLU A 280 -1.04 2.76 16.87
N LEU A 281 -1.19 1.84 17.81
CA LEU A 281 -1.48 0.43 17.54
C LEU A 281 -2.79 0.04 18.22
N HIS A 282 -3.70 -0.48 17.41
CA HIS A 282 -5.01 -0.99 17.82
C HIS A 282 -5.09 -2.50 17.52
N PRO A 283 -4.60 -3.36 18.45
CA PRO A 283 -4.61 -4.80 18.26
C PRO A 283 -5.97 -5.40 18.64
N TYR A 284 -6.37 -6.43 17.87
CA TYR A 284 -7.58 -7.21 18.13
C TYR A 284 -7.18 -8.65 18.45
N LEU A 285 -7.34 -9.06 19.71
CA LEU A 285 -6.79 -10.31 20.22
C LEU A 285 -7.43 -11.56 19.61
N GLU A 286 -8.64 -11.44 19.11
CA GLU A 286 -9.45 -12.56 18.64
C GLU A 286 -9.49 -12.70 17.11
N THR A 287 -9.08 -11.66 16.37
CA THR A 287 -9.15 -11.68 14.91
C THR A 287 -7.96 -12.38 14.25
N GLY A 288 -8.22 -12.94 13.06
CA GLY A 288 -7.20 -13.35 12.11
C GLY A 288 -6.96 -12.27 11.05
N HIS A 289 -6.83 -12.71 9.78
CA HIS A 289 -6.57 -11.81 8.64
C HIS A 289 -7.88 -11.24 8.08
N TYR A 290 -8.64 -10.53 8.90
CA TYR A 290 -9.92 -9.90 8.54
C TYR A 290 -10.25 -8.73 9.49
N TRP A 291 -11.23 -7.92 9.08
CA TRP A 291 -11.66 -6.74 9.82
C TRP A 291 -12.82 -7.05 10.77
N TYR A 292 -12.78 -6.48 11.97
CA TYR A 292 -13.96 -6.28 12.80
C TYR A 292 -14.66 -4.96 12.46
N GLN A 293 -15.94 -4.84 12.79
CA GLN A 293 -16.69 -3.60 12.61
C GLN A 293 -16.09 -2.46 13.46
N GLU A 294 -15.74 -2.73 14.71
CA GLU A 294 -15.11 -1.76 15.59
C GLU A 294 -13.76 -1.29 15.06
N GLN A 295 -12.98 -2.18 14.48
CA GLN A 295 -11.70 -1.84 13.84
C GLN A 295 -11.92 -0.91 12.64
N TRP A 296 -12.96 -1.18 11.84
CA TRP A 296 -13.36 -0.32 10.74
C TRP A 296 -13.78 1.06 11.21
N ASP A 297 -14.58 1.15 12.27
CA ASP A 297 -15.09 2.40 12.83
C ASP A 297 -13.93 3.25 13.38
N GLU A 298 -13.00 2.65 14.12
CA GLU A 298 -11.79 3.31 14.62
C GLU A 298 -10.89 3.82 13.48
N TRP A 299 -10.69 3.00 12.44
CA TRP A 299 -9.95 3.39 11.25
C TRP A 299 -10.59 4.58 10.55
N LEU A 300 -11.91 4.54 10.35
CA LEU A 300 -12.66 5.59 9.67
C LEU A 300 -12.59 6.91 10.43
N ASP A 301 -12.77 6.86 11.75
CA ASP A 301 -12.70 8.05 12.61
C ASP A 301 -11.29 8.65 12.60
N TRP A 302 -10.27 7.82 12.67
CA TRP A 302 -8.88 8.28 12.62
C TRP A 302 -8.55 8.94 11.27
N ILE A 303 -8.90 8.30 10.16
CA ILE A 303 -8.71 8.85 8.80
C ILE A 303 -9.41 10.20 8.65
N ARG A 304 -10.66 10.31 9.08
CA ARG A 304 -11.42 11.57 8.99
C ARG A 304 -10.77 12.69 9.81
N ARG A 305 -10.27 12.38 10.99
CA ARG A 305 -9.53 13.36 11.80
C ARG A 305 -8.27 13.84 11.09
N GLN A 306 -7.49 12.94 10.49
CA GLN A 306 -6.29 13.31 9.75
C GLN A 306 -6.58 14.15 8.52
N LEU A 307 -7.68 13.88 7.84
CA LEU A 307 -8.15 14.64 6.69
C LEU A 307 -8.81 15.98 7.08
N ASN A 308 -9.03 16.21 8.37
CA ASN A 308 -9.76 17.35 8.91
C ASN A 308 -11.16 17.50 8.28
N VAL A 309 -11.86 16.39 8.13
CA VAL A 309 -13.25 16.34 7.66
C VAL A 309 -14.17 15.94 8.81
N PRO A 310 -15.38 16.54 8.93
CA PRO A 310 -16.30 16.22 10.01
C PRO A 310 -16.81 14.78 9.89
N MET A 311 -17.14 14.20 11.06
CA MET A 311 -17.80 12.91 11.18
C MET A 311 -19.23 12.98 10.65
#